data_b192fb6576ad4192c96f67dddc1e017b
#
_entry.id   b192fb6576ad4192c96f67dddc1e017b
#
_cell.length_a   1.000
_cell.length_b   1.000
_cell.length_c   1.000
_cell.angle_alpha   90.00
_cell.angle_beta   90.00
_cell.angle_gamma   90.00
#
_symmetry.space_group_name_H-M   'P 1'
#
loop_
_entity.id
_entity.type
_entity.pdbx_description
1 polymer ?
#
loop_
_entity_poly.entity_id
_entity_poly.type
_entity_poly.pdbx_seq_one_letter_code
_entity_poly.pdbx_strand_id
1 'polypeptide(L)'
;MDEQLETPASVTNLTTLLASGFGVGLSPVAPGTVGSLLGIVCFYPLVGVSSAIQWSTFFVACAVAIASSERAGKAWGVIDHRAIVIDEVVGVWLAVLIPLSLLTFSVSLPLLAVGAFLAFRLYDIVKPWPVNVLERRLPGGWGVVMDDLAAGAMAGIILTLALLVIGPA
;
A
#
# COMPACT_ATOMS: atom_id res chain seq x y z
N MET A 1 21.48 -9.64 21.45
CA MET A 1 21.05 -9.29 20.07
C MET A 1 20.35 -10.53 19.57
N ASP A 2 19.07 -10.65 19.97
CA ASP A 2 18.25 -11.83 19.63
C ASP A 2 17.92 -11.72 18.14
N GLU A 3 18.57 -12.52 17.34
CA GLU A 3 18.21 -12.79 15.96
C GLU A 3 16.83 -13.50 16.05
N GLN A 4 15.76 -12.72 15.90
CA GLN A 4 14.42 -13.29 15.81
C GLN A 4 14.42 -14.14 14.54
N LEU A 5 14.44 -15.46 14.75
CA LEU A 5 14.34 -16.44 13.67
C LEU A 5 13.00 -16.22 12.97
N GLU A 6 13.04 -15.56 11.80
CA GLU A 6 11.88 -15.44 10.95
C GLU A 6 11.35 -16.85 10.64
N THR A 7 10.17 -17.15 11.13
CA THR A 7 9.50 -18.39 10.72
C THR A 7 9.05 -18.24 9.26
N PRO A 8 9.23 -19.26 8.41
CA PRO A 8 8.76 -19.17 7.03
C PRO A 8 7.29 -18.80 6.99
N ALA A 9 6.96 -17.72 6.28
CA ALA A 9 5.58 -17.30 6.12
C ALA A 9 4.75 -18.42 5.47
N SER A 10 3.60 -18.69 6.04
CA SER A 10 2.66 -19.68 5.50
C SER A 10 1.23 -19.17 5.58
N VAL A 11 0.46 -19.43 4.54
CA VAL A 11 -0.95 -19.07 4.48
C VAL A 11 -1.76 -20.19 5.12
N THR A 12 -2.13 -20.01 6.38
CA THR A 12 -2.84 -21.03 7.17
C THR A 12 -4.28 -20.65 7.51
N ASN A 13 -4.60 -19.36 7.38
CA ASN A 13 -5.92 -18.83 7.75
C ASN A 13 -6.23 -17.54 6.95
N LEU A 14 -7.46 -17.01 7.13
CA LEU A 14 -7.90 -15.82 6.41
C LEU A 14 -7.02 -14.59 6.66
N THR A 15 -6.52 -14.40 7.88
CA THR A 15 -5.69 -13.23 8.20
C THR A 15 -4.33 -13.27 7.52
N THR A 16 -3.67 -14.44 7.49
CA THR A 16 -2.40 -14.63 6.77
C THR A 16 -2.60 -14.60 5.25
N LEU A 17 -3.76 -15.05 4.76
CA LEU A 17 -4.12 -14.95 3.34
C LEU A 17 -4.29 -13.49 2.92
N LEU A 18 -5.01 -12.68 3.71
CA LEU A 18 -5.22 -11.25 3.42
C LEU A 18 -3.91 -10.48 3.57
N ALA A 19 -3.16 -10.66 4.65
CA ALA A 19 -1.89 -9.98 4.88
C ALA A 19 -0.89 -10.23 3.75
N SER A 20 -0.83 -11.46 3.23
CA SER A 20 0.05 -11.82 2.11
C SER A 20 -0.51 -11.45 0.72
N GLY A 21 -1.59 -10.68 0.64
CA GLY A 21 -2.21 -10.35 -0.65
C GLY A 21 -2.56 -11.62 -1.45
N PHE A 22 -3.31 -12.54 -0.83
CA PHE A 22 -3.67 -13.83 -1.43
C PHE A 22 -2.47 -14.71 -1.79
N GLY A 23 -1.38 -14.63 -1.03
CA GLY A 23 -0.16 -15.40 -1.24
C GLY A 23 0.89 -14.73 -2.13
N VAL A 24 0.60 -13.57 -2.70
CA VAL A 24 1.54 -12.79 -3.53
C VAL A 24 2.80 -12.39 -2.73
N GLY A 25 2.63 -12.06 -1.44
CA GLY A 25 3.72 -11.74 -0.52
C GLY A 25 4.70 -12.90 -0.25
N LEU A 26 4.33 -14.13 -0.62
CA LEU A 26 5.25 -15.27 -0.56
C LEU A 26 6.25 -15.30 -1.74
N SER A 27 6.19 -14.32 -2.63
CA SER A 27 7.15 -14.19 -3.73
C SER A 27 8.59 -14.15 -3.19
N PRO A 28 9.51 -14.96 -3.74
CA PRO A 28 10.90 -14.93 -3.31
C PRO A 28 11.63 -13.66 -3.74
N VAL A 29 11.09 -12.94 -4.72
CA VAL A 29 11.69 -11.73 -5.29
C VAL A 29 10.75 -10.56 -5.14
N ALA A 30 11.20 -9.51 -4.47
CA ALA A 30 10.52 -8.22 -4.34
C ALA A 30 9.02 -8.31 -4.00
N PRO A 31 8.61 -9.00 -2.89
CA PRO A 31 7.20 -9.21 -2.56
C PRO A 31 6.42 -7.90 -2.50
N GLY A 32 6.94 -6.83 -1.92
CA GLY A 32 6.30 -5.53 -1.88
C GLY A 32 6.04 -4.90 -3.24
N THR A 33 6.96 -5.08 -4.21
CA THR A 33 6.73 -4.63 -5.60
C THR A 33 5.56 -5.39 -6.24
N VAL A 34 5.49 -6.70 -6.01
CA VAL A 34 4.38 -7.52 -6.52
C VAL A 34 3.08 -7.17 -5.77
N GLY A 35 3.16 -6.88 -4.46
CA GLY A 35 2.04 -6.37 -3.64
C GLY A 35 1.48 -5.04 -4.17
N SER A 36 2.36 -4.10 -4.50
CA SER A 36 1.95 -2.81 -5.08
C SER A 36 1.30 -2.98 -6.46
N LEU A 37 1.80 -3.90 -7.30
CA LEU A 37 1.15 -4.26 -8.58
C LEU A 37 -0.22 -4.90 -8.36
N LEU A 38 -0.33 -5.80 -7.39
CA LEU A 38 -1.63 -6.36 -6.98
C LEU A 38 -2.59 -5.23 -6.57
N GLY A 39 -2.09 -4.25 -5.81
CA GLY A 39 -2.88 -3.08 -5.41
C GLY A 39 -3.47 -2.31 -6.59
N ILE A 40 -2.68 -2.05 -7.63
CA ILE A 40 -3.17 -1.42 -8.87
C ILE A 40 -4.26 -2.26 -9.53
N VAL A 41 -4.06 -3.58 -9.65
CA VAL A 41 -5.06 -4.50 -10.24
C VAL A 41 -6.34 -4.53 -9.41
N CYS A 42 -6.23 -4.60 -8.08
CA CYS A 42 -7.37 -4.59 -7.17
C CYS A 42 -8.11 -3.25 -7.13
N PHE A 43 -7.45 -2.15 -7.49
CA PHE A 43 -8.10 -0.84 -7.61
C PHE A 43 -8.95 -0.71 -8.88
N TYR A 44 -8.65 -1.47 -9.94
CA TYR A 44 -9.30 -1.34 -11.25
C TYR A 44 -10.84 -1.38 -11.21
N PRO A 45 -11.51 -2.27 -10.45
CA PRO A 45 -12.96 -2.28 -10.32
C PRO A 45 -13.56 -1.02 -9.67
N LEU A 46 -12.74 -0.24 -8.97
CA LEU A 46 -13.16 1.01 -8.34
C LEU A 46 -13.08 2.21 -9.29
N VAL A 47 -12.51 2.03 -10.48
CA VAL A 47 -12.46 3.08 -11.49
C VAL A 47 -13.87 3.34 -12.02
N GLY A 48 -14.28 4.61 -12.01
CA GLY A 48 -15.60 5.01 -12.50
C GLY A 48 -16.75 4.89 -11.51
N VAL A 49 -16.52 4.31 -10.31
CA VAL A 49 -17.51 4.41 -9.23
C VAL A 49 -17.41 5.76 -8.51
N SER A 50 -18.44 6.12 -7.74
CA SER A 50 -18.43 7.41 -7.02
C SER A 50 -17.28 7.50 -6.01
N SER A 51 -16.74 8.71 -5.82
CA SER A 51 -15.67 8.97 -4.84
C SER A 51 -16.04 8.51 -3.43
N ALA A 52 -17.31 8.60 -3.05
CA ALA A 52 -17.78 8.10 -1.74
C ALA A 52 -17.54 6.59 -1.59
N ILE A 53 -17.82 5.80 -2.64
CA ILE A 53 -17.58 4.35 -2.63
C ILE A 53 -16.07 4.08 -2.61
N GLN A 54 -15.28 4.78 -3.42
CA GLN A 54 -13.83 4.63 -3.44
C GLN A 54 -13.21 4.85 -2.07
N TRP A 55 -13.50 5.97 -1.43
CA TRP A 55 -12.98 6.30 -0.10
C TRP A 55 -13.51 5.36 1.00
N SER A 56 -14.80 4.97 0.96
CA SER A 56 -15.34 4.01 1.92
C SER A 56 -14.63 2.66 1.80
N THR A 57 -14.42 2.15 0.58
CA THR A 57 -13.71 0.91 0.33
C THR A 57 -12.25 1.01 0.81
N PHE A 58 -11.59 2.14 0.56
CA PHE A 58 -10.24 2.41 1.04
C PHE A 58 -10.15 2.35 2.57
N PHE A 59 -11.03 3.02 3.31
CA PHE A 59 -10.98 2.98 4.78
C PHE A 59 -11.27 1.59 5.34
N VAL A 60 -12.19 0.84 4.73
CA VAL A 60 -12.42 -0.57 5.10
C VAL A 60 -11.16 -1.41 4.83
N ALA A 61 -10.52 -1.23 3.68
CA ALA A 61 -9.28 -1.93 3.34
C ALA A 61 -8.15 -1.60 4.32
N CYS A 62 -8.00 -0.33 4.74
CA CYS A 62 -7.03 0.06 5.76
C CYS A 62 -7.28 -0.64 7.10
N ALA A 63 -8.54 -0.70 7.56
CA ALA A 63 -8.88 -1.39 8.79
C ALA A 63 -8.55 -2.89 8.71
N VAL A 64 -8.84 -3.51 7.57
CA VAL A 64 -8.49 -4.92 7.30
C VAL A 64 -6.97 -5.09 7.23
N ALA A 65 -6.25 -4.18 6.58
CA ALA A 65 -4.78 -4.22 6.50
C ALA A 65 -4.14 -4.18 7.88
N ILE A 66 -4.51 -3.21 8.72
CA ILE A 66 -4.00 -3.11 10.09
C ILE A 66 -4.27 -4.39 10.89
N ALA A 67 -5.51 -4.88 10.86
CA ALA A 67 -5.90 -6.06 11.63
C ALA A 67 -5.23 -7.35 11.13
N SER A 68 -5.05 -7.50 9.81
CA SER A 68 -4.42 -8.69 9.24
C SER A 68 -2.90 -8.66 9.38
N SER A 69 -2.24 -7.51 9.20
CA SER A 69 -0.80 -7.35 9.41
C SER A 69 -0.41 -7.65 10.87
N GLU A 70 -1.15 -7.10 11.83
CA GLU A 70 -0.93 -7.38 13.26
C GLU A 70 -0.99 -8.87 13.59
N ARG A 71 -2.00 -9.58 13.07
CA ARG A 71 -2.19 -11.01 13.36
C ARG A 71 -1.21 -11.89 12.60
N ALA A 72 -0.94 -11.55 11.33
CA ALA A 72 0.02 -12.29 10.53
C ALA A 72 1.45 -12.13 11.06
N GLY A 73 1.85 -10.91 11.44
CA GLY A 73 3.15 -10.66 12.04
C GLY A 73 3.36 -11.44 13.32
N LYS A 74 2.33 -11.49 14.20
CA LYS A 74 2.38 -12.34 15.41
C LYS A 74 2.48 -13.82 15.06
N ALA A 75 1.78 -14.30 14.05
CA ALA A 75 1.80 -15.70 13.64
C ALA A 75 3.13 -16.10 13.01
N TRP A 76 3.81 -15.17 12.33
CA TRP A 76 5.10 -15.41 11.68
C TRP A 76 6.31 -14.99 12.53
N GLY A 77 6.07 -14.49 13.76
CA GLY A 77 7.11 -14.15 14.72
C GLY A 77 7.78 -12.80 14.51
N VAL A 78 7.47 -12.08 13.43
CA VAL A 78 7.99 -10.74 13.11
C VAL A 78 6.83 -9.87 12.68
N ILE A 79 6.63 -8.73 13.37
CA ILE A 79 5.47 -7.86 13.12
C ILE A 79 5.47 -7.30 11.70
N ASP A 80 6.60 -6.81 11.24
CA ASP A 80 6.81 -6.35 9.87
C ASP A 80 7.52 -7.44 9.06
N HIS A 81 6.80 -8.56 8.85
CA HIS A 81 7.33 -9.67 8.08
C HIS A 81 7.20 -9.37 6.57
N ARG A 82 8.30 -9.57 5.82
CA ARG A 82 8.39 -9.28 4.37
C ARG A 82 7.29 -9.88 3.49
N ALA A 83 6.55 -10.87 3.97
CA ALA A 83 5.43 -11.48 3.27
C ALA A 83 4.09 -10.75 3.52
N ILE A 84 4.07 -9.75 4.39
CA ILE A 84 2.96 -8.81 4.49
C ILE A 84 3.09 -7.87 3.31
N VAL A 85 2.04 -7.73 2.51
CA VAL A 85 1.99 -6.86 1.32
C VAL A 85 0.65 -6.14 1.18
N ILE A 86 -0.26 -6.32 2.14
CA ILE A 86 -1.55 -5.64 2.15
C ILE A 86 -1.41 -4.14 2.45
N ASP A 87 -0.36 -3.75 3.15
CA ASP A 87 0.09 -2.38 3.40
C ASP A 87 0.45 -1.67 2.10
N GLU A 88 1.25 -2.30 1.23
CA GLU A 88 1.56 -1.76 -0.09
C GLU A 88 0.30 -1.65 -0.98
N VAL A 89 -0.66 -2.57 -0.81
CA VAL A 89 -1.95 -2.48 -1.53
C VAL A 89 -2.68 -1.19 -1.15
N VAL A 90 -2.85 -0.93 0.14
CA VAL A 90 -3.57 0.30 0.57
C VAL A 90 -2.72 1.56 0.36
N GLY A 91 -1.40 1.47 0.46
CA GLY A 91 -0.47 2.57 0.16
C GLY A 91 -0.59 3.05 -1.28
N VAL A 92 -0.51 2.13 -2.25
CA VAL A 92 -0.65 2.48 -3.67
C VAL A 92 -2.09 2.92 -4.01
N TRP A 93 -3.12 2.41 -3.32
CA TRP A 93 -4.50 2.90 -3.48
C TRP A 93 -4.60 4.37 -3.10
N LEU A 94 -3.96 4.80 -2.02
CA LEU A 94 -3.95 6.22 -1.62
C LEU A 94 -3.23 7.09 -2.66
N ALA A 95 -2.13 6.59 -3.24
CA ALA A 95 -1.41 7.27 -4.31
C ALA A 95 -2.26 7.48 -5.59
N VAL A 96 -3.24 6.58 -5.85
CA VAL A 96 -4.21 6.72 -6.95
C VAL A 96 -5.39 7.62 -6.55
N LEU A 97 -5.92 7.46 -5.33
CA LEU A 97 -7.13 8.17 -4.86
C LEU A 97 -6.94 9.68 -4.77
N ILE A 98 -5.76 10.14 -4.34
CA ILE A 98 -5.49 11.57 -4.18
C ILE A 98 -5.60 12.31 -5.50
N PRO A 99 -4.89 11.95 -6.59
CA PRO A 99 -5.06 12.63 -7.87
C PRO A 99 -6.47 12.47 -8.45
N LEU A 100 -7.12 11.31 -8.32
CA LEU A 100 -8.50 11.13 -8.77
C LEU A 100 -9.48 12.07 -8.05
N SER A 101 -9.21 12.43 -6.80
CA SER A 101 -10.07 13.32 -6.02
C SER A 101 -9.79 14.81 -6.26
N LEU A 102 -8.56 15.16 -6.62
CA LEU A 102 -8.12 16.56 -6.71
C LEU A 102 -8.10 17.11 -8.14
N LEU A 103 -7.92 16.23 -9.14
CA LEU A 103 -7.89 16.67 -10.53
C LEU A 103 -9.31 16.89 -11.06
N THR A 104 -9.52 18.00 -11.74
CA THR A 104 -10.79 18.39 -12.38
C THR A 104 -10.86 17.96 -13.84
N PHE A 105 -9.80 17.41 -14.39
CA PHE A 105 -9.70 16.90 -15.75
C PHE A 105 -9.36 15.40 -15.76
N SER A 106 -9.70 14.74 -16.85
CA SER A 106 -9.43 13.31 -17.01
C SER A 106 -7.96 13.04 -17.27
N VAL A 107 -7.43 12.02 -16.63
CA VAL A 107 -6.10 11.48 -16.86
C VAL A 107 -6.25 10.07 -17.38
N SER A 108 -5.43 9.66 -18.34
CA SER A 108 -5.47 8.29 -18.82
C SER A 108 -5.11 7.32 -17.70
N LEU A 109 -5.91 6.27 -17.57
CA LEU A 109 -5.75 5.29 -16.49
C LEU A 109 -4.36 4.63 -16.45
N PRO A 110 -3.75 4.26 -17.58
CA PRO A 110 -2.39 3.71 -17.58
C PRO A 110 -1.35 4.71 -17.04
N LEU A 111 -1.45 5.98 -17.41
CA LEU A 111 -0.54 7.02 -16.92
C LEU A 111 -0.68 7.19 -15.40
N LEU A 112 -1.92 7.24 -14.90
CA LEU A 112 -2.20 7.35 -13.48
C LEU A 112 -1.67 6.13 -12.71
N ALA A 113 -1.95 4.92 -13.20
CA ALA A 113 -1.53 3.66 -12.56
C ALA A 113 0.00 3.54 -12.49
N VAL A 114 0.69 3.79 -13.61
CA VAL A 114 2.16 3.73 -13.68
C VAL A 114 2.78 4.83 -12.82
N GLY A 115 2.25 6.05 -12.89
CA GLY A 115 2.73 7.17 -12.08
C GLY A 115 2.57 6.92 -10.58
N ALA A 116 1.40 6.43 -10.14
CA ALA A 116 1.12 6.11 -8.76
C ALA A 116 2.03 4.97 -8.25
N PHE A 117 2.18 3.91 -9.04
CA PHE A 117 3.07 2.79 -8.70
C PHE A 117 4.52 3.26 -8.53
N LEU A 118 5.07 3.98 -9.50
CA LEU A 118 6.48 4.41 -9.45
C LEU A 118 6.72 5.40 -8.30
N ALA A 119 5.83 6.38 -8.12
CA ALA A 119 5.95 7.36 -7.05
C ALA A 119 5.80 6.70 -5.67
N PHE A 120 4.82 5.81 -5.50
CA PHE A 120 4.63 5.07 -4.25
C PHE A 120 5.88 4.25 -3.92
N ARG A 121 6.38 3.42 -4.85
CA ARG A 121 7.58 2.59 -4.62
C ARG A 121 8.82 3.42 -4.30
N LEU A 122 8.96 4.59 -4.91
CA LEU A 122 10.05 5.49 -4.59
C LEU A 122 10.01 5.92 -3.12
N TYR A 123 8.87 6.42 -2.63
CA TYR A 123 8.72 6.91 -1.26
C TYR A 123 8.74 5.80 -0.23
N ASP A 124 8.19 4.64 -0.53
CA ASP A 124 8.22 3.46 0.32
C ASP A 124 9.65 2.89 0.49
N ILE A 125 10.47 2.84 -0.57
CA ILE A 125 11.85 2.35 -0.48
C ILE A 125 12.77 3.38 0.17
N VAL A 126 12.66 4.67 -0.20
CA VAL A 126 13.52 5.75 0.30
C VAL A 126 13.18 6.14 1.73
N LYS A 127 11.91 5.94 2.12
CA LYS A 127 11.36 6.27 3.45
C LYS A 127 11.78 7.65 3.96
N PRO A 128 11.52 8.75 3.20
CA PRO A 128 11.84 10.09 3.69
C PRO A 128 11.00 10.44 4.92
N TRP A 129 11.36 11.53 5.60
CA TRP A 129 10.47 12.06 6.62
C TRP A 129 9.13 12.49 6.00
N PRO A 130 7.95 12.15 6.56
CA PRO A 130 7.69 11.53 7.87
C PRO A 130 7.60 9.98 7.86
N VAL A 131 7.72 9.30 6.72
CA VAL A 131 7.53 7.84 6.57
C VAL A 131 8.40 7.05 7.57
N ASN A 132 9.70 7.35 7.63
CA ASN A 132 10.64 6.70 8.52
C ASN A 132 10.34 6.90 10.02
N VAL A 133 9.59 7.94 10.38
CA VAL A 133 9.21 8.22 11.77
C VAL A 133 7.98 7.40 12.16
N LEU A 134 7.04 7.23 11.25
CA LEU A 134 5.82 6.45 11.50
C LEU A 134 6.16 4.98 11.71
N GLU A 135 6.99 4.40 10.85
CA GLU A 135 7.50 3.03 11.00
C GLU A 135 8.09 2.77 12.39
N ARG A 136 8.88 3.73 12.92
CA ARG A 136 9.59 3.56 14.20
C ARG A 136 8.75 3.86 15.44
N ARG A 137 7.70 4.67 15.33
CA ARG A 137 6.93 5.15 16.49
C ARG A 137 5.62 4.42 16.72
N LEU A 138 5.04 3.84 15.69
CA LEU A 138 3.76 3.16 15.80
C LEU A 138 3.96 1.65 16.04
N PRO A 139 3.25 1.06 17.02
CA PRO A 139 3.40 -0.35 17.31
C PRO A 139 2.54 -1.23 16.39
N GLY A 140 2.99 -2.47 16.21
CA GLY A 140 2.19 -3.53 15.60
C GLY A 140 1.76 -3.25 14.17
N GLY A 141 0.59 -3.72 13.80
CA GLY A 141 0.02 -3.53 12.45
C GLY A 141 -0.22 -2.06 12.06
N TRP A 142 -0.32 -1.15 13.04
CA TRP A 142 -0.38 0.29 12.76
C TRP A 142 0.94 0.79 12.18
N GLY A 143 2.08 0.37 12.74
CA GLY A 143 3.40 0.76 12.22
C GLY A 143 3.58 0.31 10.78
N VAL A 144 3.24 -0.96 10.52
CA VAL A 144 3.36 -1.59 9.19
C VAL A 144 2.53 -0.88 8.12
N VAL A 145 1.30 -0.43 8.45
CA VAL A 145 0.40 0.16 7.45
C VAL A 145 0.57 1.68 7.32
N MET A 146 0.89 2.37 8.42
CA MET A 146 0.90 3.84 8.40
C MET A 146 2.10 4.44 7.67
N ASP A 147 3.24 3.76 7.62
CA ASP A 147 4.38 4.21 6.81
C ASP A 147 4.07 4.12 5.31
N ASP A 148 3.40 3.05 4.86
CA ASP A 148 2.94 2.91 3.48
C ASP A 148 1.84 3.89 3.12
N LEU A 149 0.92 4.19 4.05
CA LEU A 149 -0.07 5.25 3.85
C LEU A 149 0.60 6.62 3.72
N ALA A 150 1.64 6.90 4.51
CA ALA A 150 2.39 8.15 4.38
C ALA A 150 3.16 8.22 3.04
N ALA A 151 3.80 7.12 2.63
CA ALA A 151 4.43 7.01 1.31
C ALA A 151 3.41 7.20 0.18
N GLY A 152 2.23 6.58 0.29
CA GLY A 152 1.13 6.72 -0.65
C GLY A 152 0.57 8.14 -0.73
N ALA A 153 0.43 8.81 0.42
CA ALA A 153 0.00 10.21 0.46
C ALA A 153 1.02 11.14 -0.23
N MET A 154 2.30 10.98 0.06
CA MET A 154 3.36 11.75 -0.60
C MET A 154 3.40 11.48 -2.12
N ALA A 155 3.29 10.22 -2.51
CA ALA A 155 3.23 9.81 -3.91
C ALA A 155 2.02 10.43 -4.63
N GLY A 156 0.84 10.36 -4.03
CA GLY A 156 -0.38 10.94 -4.60
C GLY A 156 -0.31 12.46 -4.75
N ILE A 157 0.25 13.17 -3.75
CA ILE A 157 0.43 14.62 -3.81
C ILE A 157 1.40 15.00 -4.93
N ILE A 158 2.59 14.38 -4.98
CA ILE A 158 3.58 14.73 -6.01
C ILE A 158 3.10 14.38 -7.40
N LEU A 159 2.39 13.25 -7.56
CA LEU A 159 1.78 12.87 -8.83
C LEU A 159 0.70 13.87 -9.26
N THR A 160 -0.14 14.33 -8.33
CA THR A 160 -1.14 15.38 -8.62
C THR A 160 -0.48 16.65 -9.11
N LEU A 161 0.56 17.13 -8.41
CA LEU A 161 1.31 18.33 -8.83
C LEU A 161 1.96 18.16 -10.21
N ALA A 162 2.55 17.01 -10.47
CA ALA A 162 3.14 16.71 -11.78
C ALA A 162 2.07 16.74 -12.91
N LEU A 163 0.91 16.13 -12.68
CA LEU A 163 -0.19 16.10 -13.65
C LEU A 163 -0.81 17.48 -13.87
N LEU A 164 -0.88 18.34 -12.84
CA LEU A 164 -1.33 19.72 -13.00
C LEU A 164 -0.37 20.55 -13.87
N VAL A 165 0.94 20.29 -13.81
CA VAL A 165 1.93 20.96 -14.65
C VAL A 165 1.89 20.47 -16.10
N ILE A 166 1.69 19.17 -16.31
CA ILE A 166 1.58 18.57 -17.66
C ILE A 166 0.30 19.00 -18.34
N GLY A 167 -0.78 19.22 -17.58
CA GLY A 167 -2.09 19.58 -18.10
C GLY A 167 -2.89 18.38 -18.63
N PRO A 168 -4.12 18.62 -19.09
CA PRO A 168 -4.96 17.58 -19.68
C PRO A 168 -4.32 17.02 -20.96
N ALA A 169 -4.26 15.69 -21.03
CA ALA A 169 -3.76 14.95 -22.19
C ALA A 169 -4.89 14.64 -23.17
#